data_d032ae7d86e9920ab1d9363eec94f758
#
_entry.id   d032ae7d86e9920ab1d9363eec94f758
#
_cell.length_a   1.000
_cell.length_b   1.000
_cell.length_c   1.000
_cell.angle_alpha   90.00
_cell.angle_beta   90.00
_cell.angle_gamma   90.00
#
_symmetry.space_group_name_H-M   'P 1'
#
loop_
_entity.id
_entity.type
_entity.pdbx_description
1 polymer ?
#
loop_
_entity_poly.entity_id
_entity_poly.type
_entity_poly.pdbx_seq_one_letter_code
_entity_poly.pdbx_strand_id
1 'polypeptide(L)'
;MWFITLVKLRKAPNPQETEAMNKMMMEAAEKMGVKIHQGFMTLGRYDAVWITEAPDISGPMRMSMMGADAASSETLVATSYEEAMKWMH
;
A
#
# COMPACT_ATOMS: atom_id res chain seq x y z
N MET A 1 11.90 -4.70 -4.27
CA MET A 1 11.35 -5.14 -2.97
C MET A 1 9.84 -5.10 -3.04
N TRP A 2 9.21 -6.08 -2.42
CA TRP A 2 7.77 -6.17 -2.34
C TRP A 2 7.26 -5.61 -1.03
N PHE A 3 6.09 -4.98 -1.10
CA PHE A 3 5.43 -4.41 0.08
C PHE A 3 3.95 -4.78 0.08
N ILE A 4 3.43 -5.07 1.26
CA ILE A 4 2.00 -5.26 1.48
C ILE A 4 1.56 -4.19 2.45
N THR A 5 0.67 -3.31 2.02
CA THR A 5 0.18 -2.22 2.85
C THR A 5 -1.26 -2.47 3.27
N LEU A 6 -1.47 -2.52 4.58
CA LEU A 6 -2.77 -2.70 5.19
C LEU A 6 -3.27 -1.32 5.61
N VAL A 7 -4.45 -0.94 5.15
CA VAL A 7 -4.98 0.41 5.33
C VAL A 7 -6.24 0.39 6.17
N LYS A 8 -6.28 1.25 7.19
CA LYS A 8 -7.45 1.49 8.03
C LYS A 8 -7.87 2.94 7.88
N LEU A 9 -9.03 3.18 7.31
CA LEU A 9 -9.55 4.54 7.16
C LEU A 9 -9.93 5.13 8.51
N ARG A 10 -9.67 6.42 8.69
CA ARG A 10 -9.98 7.12 9.95
C ARG A 10 -11.44 7.50 10.06
N LYS A 11 -12.15 7.54 8.94
CA LYS A 11 -13.59 7.81 8.90
C LYS A 11 -14.24 6.95 7.83
N ALA A 12 -15.56 6.89 7.83
CA ALA A 12 -16.33 6.13 6.85
C ALA A 12 -15.96 6.58 5.43
N PRO A 13 -15.80 5.65 4.49
CA PRO A 13 -15.45 6.00 3.13
C PRO A 13 -16.54 6.81 2.43
N ASN A 14 -16.12 7.84 1.72
CA ASN A 14 -16.96 8.62 0.82
C ASN A 14 -16.48 8.31 -0.59
N PRO A 15 -17.36 7.86 -1.51
CA PRO A 15 -16.91 7.44 -2.84
C PRO A 15 -16.14 8.50 -3.60
N GLN A 16 -16.56 9.75 -3.54
CA GLN A 16 -15.89 10.83 -4.25
C GLN A 16 -14.52 11.15 -3.67
N GLU A 17 -14.42 11.22 -2.34
CA GLU A 17 -13.14 11.46 -1.66
C GLU A 17 -12.19 10.30 -1.86
N THR A 18 -12.70 9.07 -1.83
CA THR A 18 -11.91 7.86 -2.02
C THR A 18 -11.32 7.81 -3.43
N GLU A 19 -12.13 8.15 -4.44
CA GLU A 19 -11.69 8.20 -5.82
C GLU A 19 -10.59 9.24 -6.02
N ALA A 20 -10.78 10.43 -5.47
CA ALA A 20 -9.81 11.51 -5.55
C ALA A 20 -8.50 11.12 -4.87
N MET A 21 -8.57 10.49 -3.71
CA MET A 21 -7.40 10.03 -2.98
C MET A 21 -6.67 8.93 -3.75
N ASN A 22 -7.39 7.96 -4.30
CA ASN A 22 -6.79 6.90 -5.11
C ASN A 22 -6.03 7.48 -6.29
N LYS A 23 -6.62 8.43 -6.98
CA LYS A 23 -5.98 9.07 -8.12
C LYS A 23 -4.68 9.76 -7.71
N MET A 24 -4.72 10.50 -6.61
CA MET A 24 -3.55 11.19 -6.08
C MET A 24 -2.45 10.21 -5.68
N MET A 25 -2.81 9.11 -5.03
CA MET A 25 -1.86 8.09 -4.60
C MET A 25 -1.25 7.35 -5.80
N MET A 26 -2.04 7.07 -6.84
CA MET A 26 -1.54 6.44 -8.05
C MET A 26 -0.52 7.33 -8.77
N GLU A 27 -0.80 8.63 -8.86
CA GLU A 27 0.12 9.60 -9.45
C GLU A 27 1.40 9.72 -8.63
N ALA A 28 1.28 9.76 -7.30
CA ALA A 28 2.44 9.81 -6.40
C ALA A 28 3.29 8.55 -6.52
N ALA A 29 2.65 7.39 -6.60
CA ALA A 29 3.34 6.12 -6.76
C ALA A 29 4.21 6.12 -8.02
N GLU A 30 3.66 6.59 -9.13
CA GLU A 30 4.39 6.66 -10.40
C GLU A 30 5.62 7.56 -10.27
N LYS A 31 5.47 8.73 -9.64
CA LYS A 31 6.59 9.66 -9.45
C LYS A 31 7.66 9.13 -8.51
N MET A 32 7.28 8.32 -7.55
CA MET A 32 8.19 7.78 -6.53
C MET A 32 8.78 6.42 -6.92
N GLY A 33 8.46 5.92 -8.10
CA GLY A 33 8.98 4.64 -8.57
C GLY A 33 8.34 3.44 -7.86
N VAL A 34 7.13 3.60 -7.33
CA VAL A 34 6.37 2.52 -6.72
C VAL A 34 5.42 1.93 -7.73
N LYS A 35 5.55 0.64 -8.00
CA LYS A 35 4.67 -0.07 -8.92
C LYS A 35 3.54 -0.71 -8.10
N ILE A 36 2.31 -0.36 -8.41
CA ILE A 36 1.13 -0.94 -7.76
C ILE A 36 0.69 -2.14 -8.57
N HIS A 37 0.79 -3.34 -7.99
CA HIS A 37 0.41 -4.58 -8.67
C HIS A 37 -1.06 -4.92 -8.45
N GLN A 38 -1.56 -4.75 -7.22
CA GLN A 38 -2.89 -5.16 -6.83
C GLN A 38 -3.41 -4.27 -5.73
N GLY A 39 -4.72 -4.06 -5.74
CA GLY A 39 -5.41 -3.38 -4.65
C GLY A 39 -6.72 -4.10 -4.37
N PHE A 40 -7.05 -4.25 -3.09
CA PHE A 40 -8.28 -4.89 -2.65
C PHE A 40 -8.96 -4.03 -1.61
N MET A 41 -10.29 -3.93 -1.69
CA MET A 41 -11.11 -3.48 -0.58
C MET A 41 -11.43 -4.69 0.27
N THR A 42 -11.29 -4.57 1.58
CA THR A 42 -11.42 -5.71 2.48
C THR A 42 -12.49 -5.48 3.53
N LEU A 43 -13.02 -6.57 4.07
CA LEU A 43 -13.87 -6.58 5.24
C LEU A 43 -13.02 -6.92 6.46
N GLY A 44 -13.48 -6.49 7.64
CA GLY A 44 -12.82 -6.81 8.88
C GLY A 44 -11.98 -5.67 9.40
N ARG A 45 -10.81 -6.02 9.94
CA ARG A 45 -9.96 -5.07 10.65
C ARG A 45 -9.40 -3.95 9.78
N TYR A 46 -9.10 -4.26 8.52
CA TYR A 46 -8.56 -3.30 7.58
C TYR A 46 -9.57 -3.03 6.48
N ASP A 47 -9.48 -1.84 5.89
CA ASP A 47 -10.41 -1.41 4.84
C ASP A 47 -9.86 -1.67 3.44
N ALA A 48 -8.54 -1.70 3.30
CA ALA A 48 -7.91 -1.97 2.00
C ALA A 48 -6.55 -2.62 2.18
N VAL A 49 -6.12 -3.32 1.13
CA VAL A 49 -4.79 -3.94 1.05
C VAL A 49 -4.20 -3.61 -0.30
N TRP A 50 -2.94 -3.16 -0.32
CA TRP A 50 -2.20 -2.87 -1.53
C TRP A 50 -0.96 -3.73 -1.62
N ILE A 51 -0.71 -4.28 -2.80
CA ILE A 51 0.52 -5.03 -3.09
C ILE A 51 1.33 -4.19 -4.07
N THR A 52 2.51 -3.79 -3.63
CA THR A 52 3.37 -2.89 -4.41
C THR A 52 4.79 -3.40 -4.48
N GLU A 53 5.53 -2.83 -5.40
CA GLU A 53 6.95 -3.13 -5.59
C GLU A 53 7.70 -1.82 -5.77
N ALA A 54 8.87 -1.71 -5.14
CA ALA A 54 9.72 -0.53 -5.24
C ALA A 54 11.18 -0.91 -5.03
N PRO A 55 12.13 -0.08 -5.49
CA PRO A 55 13.56 -0.37 -5.31
C PRO A 55 14.00 -0.42 -3.85
N ASP A 56 13.40 0.41 -3.00
CA ASP A 56 13.70 0.46 -1.57
C ASP A 56 12.48 0.96 -0.80
N ILE A 57 12.64 1.20 0.49
CA ILE A 57 11.52 1.59 1.35
C ILE A 57 11.11 3.06 1.22
N SER A 58 11.88 3.89 0.51
CA SER A 58 11.62 5.33 0.48
C SER A 58 10.27 5.71 -0.12
N GLY A 59 9.92 5.10 -1.26
CA GLY A 59 8.64 5.35 -1.91
C GLY A 59 7.44 4.96 -1.03
N PRO A 60 7.35 3.71 -0.59
CA PRO A 60 6.27 3.29 0.30
C PRO A 60 6.17 4.11 1.59
N MET A 61 7.30 4.48 2.18
CA MET A 61 7.31 5.30 3.38
C MET A 61 6.73 6.69 3.13
N ARG A 62 7.15 7.34 2.04
CA ARG A 62 6.60 8.65 1.65
C ARG A 62 5.11 8.59 1.41
N MET A 63 4.64 7.53 0.73
CA MET A 63 3.21 7.36 0.47
C MET A 63 2.43 7.21 1.77
N SER A 64 2.94 6.44 2.74
CA SER A 64 2.31 6.30 4.05
C SER A 64 2.20 7.65 4.77
N MET A 65 3.24 8.46 4.70
CA MET A 65 3.25 9.79 5.31
C MET A 65 2.26 10.73 4.64
N MET A 66 2.15 10.68 3.32
CA MET A 66 1.18 11.50 2.57
C MET A 66 -0.26 11.19 2.95
N GLY A 67 -0.57 9.94 3.19
CA GLY A 67 -1.92 9.48 3.50
C GLY A 67 -2.27 9.49 4.99
N ALA A 68 -1.37 9.92 5.86
CA ALA A 68 -1.51 9.74 7.32
C ALA A 68 -2.73 10.45 7.91
N ASP A 69 -3.19 11.55 7.32
CA ASP A 69 -4.38 12.27 7.78
C ASP A 69 -5.67 11.48 7.53
N ALA A 70 -5.72 10.76 6.43
CA ALA A 70 -6.93 10.04 6.01
C ALA A 70 -6.99 8.61 6.50
N ALA A 71 -5.83 7.99 6.76
CA ALA A 71 -5.77 6.58 7.11
C ALA A 71 -4.56 6.28 7.97
N SER A 72 -4.68 5.27 8.80
CA SER A 72 -3.51 4.61 9.38
C SER A 72 -3.14 3.45 8.49
N SER A 73 -1.85 3.19 8.34
CA SER A 73 -1.38 2.10 7.50
C SER A 73 -0.29 1.31 8.18
N GLU A 74 -0.20 0.03 7.80
CA GLU A 74 0.87 -0.85 8.22
C GLU A 74 1.47 -1.42 6.94
N THR A 75 2.75 -1.16 6.70
CA THR A 75 3.43 -1.63 5.50
C THR A 75 4.40 -2.73 5.87
N LEU A 76 4.19 -3.89 5.30
CA LEU A 76 5.02 -5.07 5.51
C LEU A 76 5.99 -5.20 4.34
N VAL A 77 7.27 -5.41 4.66
CA VAL A 77 8.24 -5.81 3.64
C VAL A 77 8.03 -7.30 3.39
N ALA A 78 7.90 -7.67 2.13
CA ALA A 78 7.54 -9.02 1.76
C ALA A 78 8.48 -9.59 0.71
N THR A 79 8.51 -10.91 0.64
CA THR A 79 9.11 -11.63 -0.46
C THR A 79 8.14 -12.72 -0.90
N SER A 80 8.35 -13.28 -2.08
CA SER A 80 7.48 -14.36 -2.54
C SER A 80 7.69 -15.61 -1.68
N TYR A 81 6.65 -16.42 -1.60
CA TYR A 81 6.74 -17.70 -0.91
C TYR A 81 7.86 -18.55 -1.48
N GLU A 82 8.00 -18.57 -2.80
CA GLU A 82 9.05 -19.31 -3.48
C GLU A 82 10.46 -18.89 -3.06
N GLU A 83 10.71 -17.58 -3.01
CA GLU A 83 12.01 -17.07 -2.59
C GLU A 83 12.30 -17.42 -1.13
N ALA A 84 11.32 -17.23 -0.26
CA ALA A 84 11.47 -17.55 1.16
C ALA A 84 11.80 -19.03 1.36
N MET A 85 11.16 -19.90 0.59
CA MET A 85 11.43 -21.35 0.70
C MET A 85 12.84 -21.71 0.32
N LYS A 86 13.46 -20.98 -0.61
CA LYS A 86 14.87 -21.21 -0.96
C LYS A 86 15.80 -20.92 0.21
N TRP A 87 15.45 -19.95 1.04
CA TRP A 87 16.30 -19.58 2.19
C TRP A 87 16.19 -20.57 3.35
N MET A 88 15.18 -21.42 3.34
CA MET A 88 14.91 -22.40 4.39
C MET A 88 15.62 -23.73 4.15
N HIS A 89 16.29 -23.90 3.03
CA HIS A 89 16.99 -25.14 2.65
C HIS A 89 18.49 -25.07 2.77
#